data_4e2fdf0d9a524c619a385fa89bcd7ce3
#
_entry.id   4e2fdf0d9a524c619a385fa89bcd7ce3
#
_cell.length_a   1.000
_cell.length_b   1.000
_cell.length_c   1.000
_cell.angle_alpha   90.00
_cell.angle_beta   90.00
_cell.angle_gamma   90.00
#
_symmetry.space_group_name_H-M   'P 1'
#
loop_
_entity.id
_entity.type
_entity.pdbx_description
1 polymer ?
#
loop_
_entity_poly.entity_id
_entity_poly.type
_entity_poly.pdbx_seq_one_letter_code
_entity_poly.pdbx_strand_id
1 'polypeptide(L)'
;MRQSYERVLHMATHDPLTGVLNARAYYATCDQLIELAKRQGTPYTVLFVDLDHFKSINDTYGHAAGDLVLQAVASALQQGIRASDALGRIGGEEFSIFLPHTDLDSASRLAETLRQTIQNLMPAIGAEQHIRITASIGVARNQHNAQTMLAIQQQADQAMYLAKSQGRNRVSCFTEDHAGLQTAH
;
A
#
# COMPACT_ATOMS: atom_id res chain seq x y z
N MET A 1 2.22 -33.79 -7.31
CA MET A 1 3.27 -33.22 -6.44
C MET A 1 3.56 -31.74 -6.72
N ARG A 2 3.81 -31.31 -7.97
CA ARG A 2 4.12 -29.92 -8.32
C ARG A 2 3.00 -28.92 -7.95
N GLN A 3 1.74 -29.24 -8.28
CA GLN A 3 0.58 -28.40 -7.93
C GLN A 3 0.33 -28.25 -6.41
N SER A 4 0.62 -29.30 -5.62
CA SER A 4 0.49 -29.22 -4.16
C SER A 4 1.55 -28.30 -3.54
N TYR A 5 2.78 -28.33 -4.06
CA TYR A 5 3.86 -27.47 -3.60
C TYR A 5 3.60 -26.01 -3.95
N GLU A 6 3.13 -25.71 -5.17
CA GLU A 6 2.78 -24.35 -5.61
C GLU A 6 1.63 -23.78 -4.75
N ARG A 7 0.63 -24.57 -4.40
CA ARG A 7 -0.45 -24.16 -3.47
C ARG A 7 0.07 -23.83 -2.08
N VAL A 8 0.93 -24.69 -1.52
CA VAL A 8 1.51 -24.46 -0.19
C VAL A 8 2.35 -23.20 -0.18
N LEU A 9 3.17 -22.98 -1.21
CA LEU A 9 3.99 -21.79 -1.36
C LEU A 9 3.11 -20.51 -1.48
N HIS A 10 2.05 -20.59 -2.28
CA HIS A 10 1.10 -19.48 -2.43
C HIS A 10 0.42 -19.13 -1.10
N MET A 11 -0.04 -20.14 -0.35
CA MET A 11 -0.65 -19.94 0.98
C MET A 11 0.34 -19.33 2.00
N ALA A 12 1.63 -19.66 1.87
CA ALA A 12 2.68 -19.14 2.76
C ALA A 12 3.07 -17.67 2.44
N THR A 13 2.81 -17.20 1.22
CA THR A 13 3.30 -15.91 0.71
C THR A 13 2.22 -14.88 0.41
N HIS A 14 0.96 -15.29 0.29
CA HIS A 14 -0.15 -14.40 -0.09
C HIS A 14 -1.17 -14.27 1.03
N ASP A 15 -1.81 -13.10 1.07
CA ASP A 15 -2.96 -12.84 1.94
C ASP A 15 -4.19 -13.62 1.42
N PRO A 16 -4.81 -14.46 2.24
CA PRO A 16 -5.89 -15.35 1.77
C PRO A 16 -7.16 -14.57 1.35
N LEU A 17 -7.38 -13.38 1.88
CA LEU A 17 -8.55 -12.58 1.54
C LEU A 17 -8.38 -11.85 0.21
N THR A 18 -7.23 -11.22 0.00
CA THR A 18 -7.01 -10.28 -1.11
C THR A 18 -6.16 -10.83 -2.24
N GLY A 19 -5.40 -11.91 -1.99
CA GLY A 19 -4.53 -12.54 -2.98
C GLY A 19 -3.22 -11.80 -3.26
N VAL A 20 -2.98 -10.62 -2.65
CA VAL A 20 -1.70 -9.92 -2.73
C VAL A 20 -0.68 -10.53 -1.76
N LEU A 21 0.57 -10.13 -1.79
CA LEU A 21 1.56 -10.61 -0.83
C LEU A 21 1.09 -10.34 0.62
N ASN A 22 1.29 -11.31 1.50
CA ASN A 22 1.15 -11.05 2.92
C ASN A 22 2.34 -10.19 3.41
N ALA A 23 2.24 -9.63 4.61
CA ALA A 23 3.26 -8.73 5.15
C ALA A 23 4.67 -9.35 5.13
N ARG A 24 4.79 -10.61 5.57
CA ARG A 24 6.07 -11.31 5.62
C ARG A 24 6.72 -11.45 4.24
N ALA A 25 5.97 -11.91 3.27
CA ALA A 25 6.47 -12.10 1.90
C ALA A 25 6.77 -10.76 1.22
N TYR A 26 5.93 -9.75 1.47
CA TYR A 26 6.16 -8.40 0.97
C TYR A 26 7.49 -7.82 1.45
N TYR A 27 7.76 -7.83 2.75
CA TYR A 27 9.01 -7.31 3.29
C TYR A 27 10.23 -8.09 2.79
N ALA A 28 10.15 -9.41 2.71
CA ALA A 28 11.23 -10.25 2.16
C ALA A 28 11.52 -9.91 0.69
N THR A 29 10.49 -9.69 -0.12
CA THR A 29 10.61 -9.26 -1.52
C THR A 29 11.24 -7.87 -1.61
N CYS A 30 10.79 -6.92 -0.79
CA CYS A 30 11.34 -5.57 -0.75
C CYS A 30 12.82 -5.53 -0.38
N ASP A 31 13.24 -6.33 0.59
CA ASP A 31 14.65 -6.42 0.97
C ASP A 31 15.53 -6.87 -0.20
N GLN A 32 15.06 -7.85 -0.99
CA GLN A 32 15.77 -8.28 -2.20
C GLN A 32 15.83 -7.18 -3.27
N LEU A 33 14.73 -6.47 -3.48
CA LEU A 33 14.65 -5.36 -4.45
C LEU A 33 15.54 -4.18 -4.03
N ILE A 34 15.64 -3.89 -2.74
CA ILE A 34 16.54 -2.87 -2.19
C ILE A 34 18.00 -3.24 -2.44
N GLU A 35 18.39 -4.48 -2.18
CA GLU A 35 19.76 -4.94 -2.46
C GLU A 35 20.11 -4.86 -3.95
N LEU A 36 19.15 -5.13 -4.82
CA LEU A 36 19.33 -4.97 -6.27
C LEU A 36 19.48 -3.48 -6.63
N ALA A 37 18.62 -2.62 -6.10
CA ALA A 37 18.65 -1.17 -6.33
C ALA A 37 19.99 -0.55 -5.87
N LYS A 38 20.49 -0.97 -4.71
CA LYS A 38 21.82 -0.54 -4.18
C LYS A 38 22.94 -0.88 -5.16
N ARG A 39 22.95 -2.12 -5.67
CA ARG A 39 23.97 -2.58 -6.64
C ARG A 39 23.91 -1.83 -7.96
N GLN A 40 22.73 -1.46 -8.41
CA GLN A 40 22.50 -0.77 -9.68
C GLN A 40 22.55 0.77 -9.55
N GLY A 41 22.57 1.30 -8.34
CA GLY A 41 22.50 2.75 -8.09
C GLY A 41 21.18 3.38 -8.55
N THR A 42 20.08 2.63 -8.48
CA THR A 42 18.78 3.06 -8.99
C THR A 42 17.86 3.53 -7.87
N PRO A 43 16.97 4.52 -8.12
CA PRO A 43 16.00 4.96 -7.13
C PRO A 43 14.91 3.92 -6.91
N TYR A 44 14.31 3.95 -5.73
CA TYR A 44 13.07 3.24 -5.41
C TYR A 44 12.19 4.09 -4.51
N THR A 45 10.90 3.85 -4.57
CA THR A 45 9.91 4.60 -3.81
C THR A 45 8.91 3.64 -3.19
N VAL A 46 8.41 3.97 -2.00
CA VAL A 46 7.38 3.20 -1.29
C VAL A 46 6.13 4.04 -1.15
N LEU A 47 4.99 3.44 -1.44
CA LEU A 47 3.67 3.97 -1.14
C LEU A 47 3.09 3.23 0.06
N PHE A 48 2.58 3.96 1.04
CA PHE A 48 1.80 3.41 2.15
C PHE A 48 0.35 3.84 1.99
N VAL A 49 -0.55 2.89 1.86
CA VAL A 49 -1.98 3.10 1.58
C VAL A 49 -2.80 2.65 2.78
N ASP A 50 -3.65 3.52 3.29
CA ASP A 50 -4.59 3.20 4.36
C ASP A 50 -6.00 3.65 3.96
N LEU A 51 -6.98 2.74 4.08
CA LEU A 51 -8.36 3.00 3.71
C LEU A 51 -9.03 3.91 4.74
N ASP A 52 -9.60 5.00 4.26
CA ASP A 52 -10.24 5.99 5.12
C ASP A 52 -11.56 5.44 5.70
N HIS A 53 -11.73 5.59 7.02
CA HIS A 53 -12.96 5.20 7.72
C HIS A 53 -13.37 3.73 7.54
N PHE A 54 -12.42 2.83 7.31
CA PHE A 54 -12.71 1.41 7.07
C PHE A 54 -13.43 0.75 8.26
N LYS A 55 -13.07 1.13 9.49
CA LYS A 55 -13.79 0.66 10.68
C LYS A 55 -15.28 1.01 10.62
N SER A 56 -15.62 2.22 10.19
CA SER A 56 -17.02 2.63 10.04
C SER A 56 -17.78 1.78 9.03
N ILE A 57 -17.11 1.32 7.96
CA ILE A 57 -17.70 0.40 7.00
C ILE A 57 -18.04 -0.94 7.67
N ASN A 58 -17.11 -1.52 8.41
CA ASN A 58 -17.35 -2.74 9.17
C ASN A 58 -18.49 -2.58 10.20
N ASP A 59 -18.48 -1.47 10.94
CA ASP A 59 -19.48 -1.20 11.97
C ASP A 59 -20.88 -0.99 11.36
N THR A 60 -20.98 -0.40 10.19
CA THR A 60 -22.25 -0.09 9.51
C THR A 60 -22.80 -1.26 8.67
N TYR A 61 -21.91 -1.93 7.92
CA TYR A 61 -22.31 -2.92 6.90
C TYR A 61 -21.86 -4.34 7.22
N GLY A 62 -21.09 -4.52 8.30
CA GLY A 62 -20.55 -5.82 8.73
C GLY A 62 -19.21 -6.17 8.08
N HIS A 63 -18.51 -7.13 8.68
CA HIS A 63 -17.18 -7.56 8.24
C HIS A 63 -17.17 -8.16 6.84
N ALA A 64 -18.24 -8.86 6.44
CA ALA A 64 -18.36 -9.40 5.08
C ALA A 64 -18.33 -8.29 4.00
N ALA A 65 -18.97 -7.16 4.26
CA ALA A 65 -18.92 -5.99 3.40
C ALA A 65 -17.51 -5.36 3.37
N GLY A 66 -16.86 -5.25 4.52
CA GLY A 66 -15.46 -4.81 4.62
C GLY A 66 -14.51 -5.71 3.83
N ASP A 67 -14.71 -7.03 3.85
CA ASP A 67 -13.93 -7.99 3.09
C ASP A 67 -14.07 -7.77 1.57
N LEU A 68 -15.29 -7.52 1.09
CA LEU A 68 -15.55 -7.18 -0.32
C LEU A 68 -14.86 -5.88 -0.73
N VAL A 69 -14.86 -4.87 0.13
CA VAL A 69 -14.15 -3.61 -0.09
C VAL A 69 -12.63 -3.85 -0.19
N LEU A 70 -12.06 -4.62 0.74
CA LEU A 70 -10.64 -4.96 0.72
C LEU A 70 -10.23 -5.72 -0.56
N GLN A 71 -11.05 -6.67 -1.00
CA GLN A 71 -10.81 -7.41 -2.24
C GLN A 71 -10.86 -6.50 -3.47
N ALA A 72 -11.85 -5.61 -3.54
CA ALA A 72 -11.97 -4.65 -4.64
C ALA A 72 -10.79 -3.67 -4.70
N VAL A 73 -10.38 -3.14 -3.54
CA VAL A 73 -9.21 -2.24 -3.46
C VAL A 73 -7.93 -2.96 -3.84
N ALA A 74 -7.67 -4.15 -3.31
CA ALA A 74 -6.48 -4.94 -3.63
C ALA A 74 -6.38 -5.22 -5.14
N SER A 75 -7.50 -5.60 -5.77
CA SER A 75 -7.58 -5.83 -7.21
C SER A 75 -7.26 -4.55 -8.00
N ALA A 76 -7.82 -3.42 -7.59
CA ALA A 76 -7.57 -2.14 -8.24
C ALA A 76 -6.11 -1.69 -8.11
N LEU A 77 -5.51 -1.85 -6.93
CA LEU A 77 -4.10 -1.57 -6.71
C LEU A 77 -3.22 -2.45 -7.59
N GLN A 78 -3.50 -3.77 -7.63
CA GLN A 78 -2.73 -4.73 -8.43
C GLN A 78 -2.80 -4.43 -9.93
N GLN A 79 -3.94 -4.00 -10.43
CA GLN A 79 -4.12 -3.62 -11.84
C GLN A 79 -3.46 -2.28 -12.18
N GLY A 80 -3.29 -1.40 -11.20
CA GLY A 80 -2.71 -0.07 -11.38
C GLY A 80 -1.18 -0.03 -11.35
N ILE A 81 -0.50 -1.13 -11.00
CA ILE A 81 0.95 -1.21 -10.87
C ILE A 81 1.56 -2.15 -11.92
N ARG A 82 2.89 -2.09 -12.06
CA ARG A 82 3.64 -2.93 -13.00
C ARG A 82 3.93 -4.30 -12.40
N ALA A 83 4.25 -5.28 -13.26
CA ALA A 83 4.70 -6.62 -12.81
C ALA A 83 6.00 -6.59 -11.98
N SER A 84 6.84 -5.58 -12.18
CA SER A 84 8.08 -5.36 -11.41
C SER A 84 7.85 -4.76 -10.03
N ASP A 85 6.68 -4.19 -9.78
CA ASP A 85 6.33 -3.59 -8.50
C ASP A 85 5.84 -4.66 -7.52
N ALA A 86 6.03 -4.44 -6.23
CA ALA A 86 5.53 -5.36 -5.21
C ALA A 86 4.37 -4.70 -4.46
N LEU A 87 3.29 -5.45 -4.27
CA LEU A 87 2.11 -5.05 -3.49
C LEU A 87 1.90 -6.05 -2.35
N GLY A 88 1.80 -5.54 -1.13
CA GLY A 88 1.50 -6.34 0.05
C GLY A 88 0.39 -5.73 0.91
N ARG A 89 -0.38 -6.59 1.55
CA ARG A 89 -1.28 -6.21 2.64
C ARG A 89 -0.53 -6.36 3.94
N ILE A 90 -0.27 -5.24 4.62
CA ILE A 90 0.61 -5.19 5.79
C ILE A 90 -0.15 -5.01 7.11
N GLY A 91 -1.41 -4.66 7.04
CA GLY A 91 -2.34 -4.52 8.16
C GLY A 91 -3.75 -4.88 7.76
N GLY A 92 -4.73 -4.64 8.63
CA GLY A 92 -6.14 -4.93 8.36
C GLY A 92 -6.68 -4.19 7.13
N GLU A 93 -6.41 -2.91 7.05
CA GLU A 93 -6.85 -1.98 6.00
C GLU A 93 -5.69 -1.26 5.32
N GLU A 94 -4.46 -1.75 5.53
CA GLU A 94 -3.22 -1.14 5.11
C GLU A 94 -2.54 -1.95 4.03
N PHE A 95 -2.15 -1.27 2.96
CA PHE A 95 -1.37 -1.83 1.86
C PHE A 95 -0.07 -1.06 1.69
N SER A 96 0.95 -1.73 1.20
CA SER A 96 2.21 -1.10 0.83
C SER A 96 2.62 -1.51 -0.57
N ILE A 97 3.17 -0.57 -1.33
CA ILE A 97 3.63 -0.78 -2.70
C ILE A 97 5.08 -0.35 -2.80
N PHE A 98 5.93 -1.25 -3.27
CA PHE A 98 7.32 -0.95 -3.56
C PHE A 98 7.50 -0.76 -5.07
N LEU A 99 8.07 0.38 -5.46
CA LEU A 99 8.25 0.80 -6.84
C LEU A 99 9.75 0.85 -7.17
N PRO A 100 10.34 -0.20 -7.75
CA PRO A 100 11.73 -0.16 -8.21
C PRO A 100 11.88 0.83 -9.37
N HIS A 101 13.09 1.38 -9.53
CA HIS A 101 13.44 2.31 -10.61
C HIS A 101 12.48 3.51 -10.76
N THR A 102 11.93 3.99 -9.64
CA THR A 102 10.88 5.01 -9.65
C THR A 102 11.29 6.19 -8.77
N ASP A 103 11.28 7.39 -9.36
CA ASP A 103 11.52 8.64 -8.65
C ASP A 103 10.26 9.13 -7.91
N LEU A 104 10.43 10.19 -7.09
CA LEU A 104 9.35 10.73 -6.27
C LEU A 104 8.19 11.28 -7.12
N ASP A 105 8.49 11.98 -8.21
CA ASP A 105 7.45 12.60 -9.04
C ASP A 105 6.60 11.55 -9.76
N SER A 106 7.23 10.53 -10.31
CA SER A 106 6.54 9.41 -10.96
C SER A 106 5.71 8.61 -9.97
N ALA A 107 6.25 8.34 -8.77
CA ALA A 107 5.54 7.67 -7.70
C ALA A 107 4.33 8.49 -7.19
N SER A 108 4.48 9.80 -7.07
CA SER A 108 3.40 10.69 -6.63
C SER A 108 2.25 10.75 -7.63
N ARG A 109 2.56 10.76 -8.94
CA ARG A 109 1.53 10.68 -9.99
C ARG A 109 0.81 9.33 -9.97
N LEU A 110 1.54 8.23 -9.78
CA LEU A 110 0.95 6.91 -9.62
C LEU A 110 0.06 6.86 -8.39
N ALA A 111 0.54 7.34 -7.25
CA ALA A 111 -0.23 7.38 -6.01
C ALA A 111 -1.55 8.15 -6.18
N GLU A 112 -1.54 9.29 -6.86
CA GLU A 112 -2.74 10.06 -7.14
C GLU A 112 -3.70 9.30 -8.08
N THR A 113 -3.19 8.63 -9.10
CA THR A 113 -4.00 7.76 -9.97
C THR A 113 -4.64 6.63 -9.17
N LEU A 114 -3.90 5.95 -8.31
CA LEU A 114 -4.43 4.87 -7.45
C LEU A 114 -5.48 5.42 -6.46
N ARG A 115 -5.22 6.56 -5.85
CA ARG A 115 -6.19 7.23 -4.96
C ARG A 115 -7.52 7.50 -5.69
N GLN A 116 -7.46 8.08 -6.89
CA GLN A 116 -8.65 8.35 -7.71
C GLN A 116 -9.36 7.06 -8.12
N THR A 117 -8.61 6.02 -8.49
CA THR A 117 -9.17 4.70 -8.81
C THR A 117 -9.93 4.14 -7.62
N ILE A 118 -9.38 4.18 -6.40
CA ILE A 118 -10.05 3.72 -5.18
C ILE A 118 -11.32 4.54 -4.93
N GLN A 119 -11.25 5.87 -5.03
CA GLN A 119 -12.40 6.76 -4.83
C GLN A 119 -13.56 6.45 -5.78
N ASN A 120 -13.26 6.01 -7.00
CA ASN A 120 -14.24 5.73 -8.05
C ASN A 120 -14.71 4.28 -8.09
N LEU A 121 -14.16 3.39 -7.26
CA LEU A 121 -14.43 1.96 -7.27
C LEU A 121 -15.89 1.60 -6.99
N MET A 122 -16.52 2.27 -6.03
CA MET A 122 -17.91 1.99 -5.61
C MET A 122 -18.19 0.48 -5.43
N PRO A 123 -17.47 -0.25 -4.57
CA PRO A 123 -17.65 -1.69 -4.42
C PRO A 123 -19.10 -2.06 -4.09
N ALA A 124 -19.64 -3.08 -4.79
CA ALA A 124 -20.95 -3.63 -4.51
C ALA A 124 -20.89 -4.56 -3.29
N ILE A 125 -21.81 -4.38 -2.34
CA ILE A 125 -21.95 -5.21 -1.13
C ILE A 125 -23.28 -5.97 -1.07
N GLY A 126 -24.08 -5.87 -2.12
CA GLY A 126 -25.39 -6.51 -2.30
C GLY A 126 -25.93 -6.18 -3.69
N ALA A 127 -27.18 -6.59 -3.97
CA ALA A 127 -27.77 -6.48 -5.31
C ALA A 127 -27.86 -5.04 -5.82
N GLU A 128 -28.07 -4.05 -4.94
CA GLU A 128 -28.22 -2.63 -5.31
C GLU A 128 -27.45 -1.67 -4.39
N GLN A 129 -26.60 -2.19 -3.52
CA GLN A 129 -25.88 -1.38 -2.53
C GLN A 129 -24.40 -1.30 -2.85
N HIS A 130 -23.91 -0.06 -2.96
CA HIS A 130 -22.50 0.25 -3.22
C HIS A 130 -21.92 1.10 -2.08
N ILE A 131 -20.67 0.85 -1.76
CA ILE A 131 -19.96 1.61 -0.72
C ILE A 131 -18.99 2.60 -1.37
N ARG A 132 -18.96 3.82 -0.85
CA ARG A 132 -17.88 4.77 -1.16
C ARG A 132 -16.71 4.51 -0.23
N ILE A 133 -15.52 4.40 -0.81
CA ILE A 133 -14.27 4.26 -0.09
C ILE A 133 -13.24 5.24 -0.64
N THR A 134 -12.43 5.80 0.23
CA THR A 134 -11.27 6.61 -0.13
C THR A 134 -10.03 6.08 0.58
N ALA A 135 -8.88 6.54 0.18
CA ALA A 135 -7.61 6.19 0.81
C ALA A 135 -6.72 7.41 1.02
N SER A 136 -5.98 7.39 2.10
CA SER A 136 -4.86 8.28 2.36
C SER A 136 -3.57 7.57 2.01
N ILE A 137 -2.72 8.20 1.21
CA ILE A 137 -1.50 7.59 0.67
C ILE A 137 -0.29 8.44 1.04
N GLY A 138 0.69 7.81 1.68
CA GLY A 138 2.01 8.37 1.92
C GLY A 138 3.02 7.88 0.90
N VAL A 139 3.90 8.75 0.46
CA VAL A 139 4.95 8.47 -0.53
C VAL A 139 6.31 8.80 0.06
N ALA A 140 7.23 7.85 0.05
CA ALA A 140 8.62 8.08 0.46
C ALA A 140 9.59 7.48 -0.55
N ARG A 141 10.55 8.29 -1.01
CA ARG A 141 11.63 7.86 -1.88
C ARG A 141 12.87 7.55 -1.05
N ASN A 142 13.70 6.60 -1.48
CA ASN A 142 14.99 6.37 -0.89
C ASN A 142 15.88 7.62 -1.01
N GLN A 143 16.45 8.06 0.10
CA GLN A 143 17.33 9.24 0.17
C GLN A 143 18.80 8.86 0.08
N HIS A 144 19.15 7.68 0.59
CA HIS A 144 20.54 7.19 0.70
C HIS A 144 20.62 5.71 0.31
N ASN A 145 21.74 5.30 -0.27
CA ASN A 145 21.99 3.91 -0.67
C ASN A 145 21.96 2.89 0.49
N ALA A 146 22.05 3.37 1.74
CA ALA A 146 22.04 2.51 2.94
C ALA A 146 20.66 2.41 3.61
N GLN A 147 19.61 3.01 3.05
CA GLN A 147 18.28 2.99 3.67
C GLN A 147 17.70 1.58 3.69
N THR A 148 17.15 1.18 4.84
CA THR A 148 16.48 -0.11 5.03
C THR A 148 15.01 -0.02 4.61
N MET A 149 14.39 -1.18 4.37
CA MET A 149 12.94 -1.24 4.12
C MET A 149 12.14 -0.68 5.30
N LEU A 150 12.54 -0.99 6.53
CA LEU A 150 11.87 -0.45 7.73
C LEU A 150 11.92 1.08 7.77
N ALA A 151 13.05 1.68 7.47
CA ALA A 151 13.22 3.13 7.51
C ALA A 151 12.35 3.85 6.47
N ILE A 152 12.35 3.39 5.22
CA ILE A 152 11.53 4.01 4.16
C ILE A 152 10.04 3.75 4.37
N GLN A 153 9.68 2.59 4.92
CA GLN A 153 8.29 2.28 5.29
C GLN A 153 7.78 3.24 6.38
N GLN A 154 8.59 3.54 7.40
CA GLN A 154 8.24 4.51 8.44
C GLN A 154 8.06 5.92 7.87
N GLN A 155 8.90 6.33 6.92
CA GLN A 155 8.75 7.61 6.23
C GLN A 155 7.45 7.69 5.42
N ALA A 156 7.10 6.63 4.69
CA ALA A 156 5.85 6.55 3.95
C ALA A 156 4.63 6.55 4.89
N ASP A 157 4.72 5.87 6.05
CA ASP A 157 3.68 5.88 7.08
C ASP A 157 3.49 7.28 7.68
N GLN A 158 4.56 8.00 7.99
CA GLN A 158 4.48 9.38 8.46
C GLN A 158 3.79 10.30 7.43
N ALA A 159 4.13 10.17 6.16
CA ALA A 159 3.48 10.92 5.08
C ALA A 159 1.98 10.55 4.95
N MET A 160 1.63 9.28 5.09
CA MET A 160 0.24 8.82 5.09
C MET A 160 -0.54 9.41 6.28
N TYR A 161 0.06 9.41 7.46
CA TYR A 161 -0.55 10.04 8.63
C TYR A 161 -0.80 11.55 8.43
N LEU A 162 0.13 12.25 7.77
CA LEU A 162 -0.06 13.64 7.37
C LEU A 162 -1.26 13.79 6.41
N ALA A 163 -1.38 12.91 5.41
CA ALA A 163 -2.53 12.89 4.51
C ALA A 163 -3.86 12.74 5.29
N LYS A 164 -3.90 11.87 6.30
CA LYS A 164 -5.07 11.70 7.17
C LYS A 164 -5.38 12.95 7.99
N SER A 165 -4.37 13.59 8.58
CA SER A 165 -4.55 14.78 9.41
C SER A 165 -5.01 16.01 8.61
N GLN A 166 -4.65 16.08 7.33
CA GLN A 166 -5.03 17.16 6.42
C GLN A 166 -6.43 16.99 5.78
N GLY A 167 -7.18 15.95 6.15
CA GLY A 167 -8.55 15.75 5.68
C GLY A 167 -8.80 14.48 4.90
N ARG A 168 -7.84 13.55 4.86
CA ARG A 168 -7.94 12.24 4.18
C ARG A 168 -8.10 12.35 2.65
N ASN A 169 -8.30 11.24 1.99
CA ASN A 169 -8.52 11.15 0.54
C ASN A 169 -7.51 11.98 -0.26
N ARG A 170 -6.24 11.79 0.02
CA ARG A 170 -5.13 12.52 -0.60
C ARG A 170 -3.81 11.79 -0.54
N VAL A 171 -2.87 12.27 -1.30
CA VAL A 171 -1.48 11.84 -1.30
C VAL A 171 -0.64 12.89 -0.56
N SER A 172 0.28 12.43 0.28
CA SER A 172 1.33 13.27 0.89
C SER A 172 2.69 12.62 0.66
N CYS A 173 3.69 13.43 0.36
CA CYS A 173 5.07 12.98 0.23
C CYS A 173 5.83 13.23 1.53
N PHE A 174 6.71 12.29 1.89
CA PHE A 174 7.62 12.49 3.00
C PHE A 174 8.64 13.59 2.65
N THR A 175 8.83 14.54 3.56
CA THR A 175 9.90 15.53 3.53
C THR A 175 10.58 15.54 4.90
N GLU A 176 11.87 15.89 4.95
CA GLU A 176 12.63 15.92 6.22
C GLU A 176 12.03 16.89 7.24
N ASP A 177 11.35 17.94 6.79
CA ASP A 177 10.66 18.91 7.65
C ASP A 177 9.51 18.29 8.46
N HIS A 178 8.98 17.14 8.01
CA HIS A 178 7.91 16.42 8.72
C HIS A 178 8.42 15.56 9.89
N ALA A 179 9.72 15.29 9.97
CA ALA A 179 10.30 14.46 11.03
C ALA A 179 10.22 15.10 12.44
N GLY A 180 9.96 16.42 12.51
CA GLY A 180 9.85 17.17 13.76
C GLY A 180 8.48 17.16 14.45
N LEU A 181 7.43 16.64 13.81
CA LEU A 181 6.05 16.73 14.32
C LEU A 181 5.61 15.59 15.26
N GLN A 182 6.44 14.56 15.46
CA GLN A 182 6.09 13.39 16.31
C GLN A 182 6.72 13.36 17.70
N THR A 183 7.46 14.40 18.13
CA THR A 183 8.09 14.42 19.47
C THR A 183 7.27 15.19 20.53
N ALA A 184 6.03 15.55 20.23
CA ALA A 184 5.15 16.25 21.19
C ALA A 184 3.83 15.48 21.37
N HIS A 185 3.88 14.30 22.07
CA HIS A 185 2.78 13.79 22.91
C HIS A 185 3.28 12.63 23.76
#